data_ce5b25043e3a657078b90fa47e0760fb
#
_entry.id   ce5b25043e3a657078b90fa47e0760fb
#
_cell.length_a   1.000
_cell.length_b   1.000
_cell.length_c   1.000
_cell.angle_alpha   90.00
_cell.angle_beta   90.00
_cell.angle_gamma   90.00
#
_symmetry.space_group_name_H-M   'P 1'
#
loop_
_entity.id
_entity.type
_entity.pdbx_description
1 polymer ?
#
loop_
_entity_poly.entity_id
_entity_poly.type
_entity_poly.pdbx_seq_one_letter_code
_entity_poly.pdbx_strand_id
1 'polypeptide(L)'
;MTPSNWPVIGHTWAVANLDRTVADQRPAHAYLISGPAQIGKTTLARALALALNCSSPTERPCGTCRACRLMTAGKHPDVQLIAPEGRSLKIDQVRALQHDLALSPFEGRYRVAIFEQFEAATIEAQNALLKTLEEPPAYAVLIVLAADPELLLPTIISRCQQLPLRSLTLAQVREALTTRWNVDGPLADLLAHLSGGRLGWAVTAAQDPSILEARTVALDDLARLLSADRVARFAYAEALTKKDDRARATLDLWRTWWRDVLLAASGSAAELVNIDRADHIRALARHVSATQATAAAEACGRALWQLDRSATARLVMEVLLLDLPVIKA
;
A
#
# COMPACT_ATOMS: atom_id res chain seq x y z
N MET A 1 -21.85 -2.53 20.88
CA MET A 1 -20.42 -2.17 20.76
C MET A 1 -20.37 -0.68 20.50
N THR A 2 -19.85 0.11 21.41
CA THR A 2 -19.59 1.55 21.18
C THR A 2 -18.69 1.70 19.94
N PRO A 3 -19.01 2.64 19.03
CA PRO A 3 -18.13 2.88 17.88
C PRO A 3 -16.76 3.28 18.42
N SER A 4 -15.73 2.56 18.02
CA SER A 4 -14.36 2.89 18.43
C SER A 4 -13.99 4.24 17.81
N ASN A 5 -13.40 5.14 18.59
CA ASN A 5 -12.93 6.46 18.11
C ASN A 5 -11.68 6.38 17.19
N TRP A 6 -11.39 5.19 16.70
CA TRP A 6 -10.25 5.00 15.81
C TRP A 6 -10.56 5.55 14.41
N PRO A 7 -9.71 6.42 13.86
CA PRO A 7 -9.92 7.02 12.54
C PRO A 7 -9.57 6.03 11.40
N VAL A 8 -9.96 4.77 11.57
CA VAL A 8 -9.67 3.67 10.65
C VAL A 8 -10.97 3.14 10.09
N ILE A 9 -11.02 2.93 8.80
CA ILE A 9 -12.17 2.33 8.10
C ILE A 9 -11.86 0.89 7.79
N GLY A 10 -12.82 0.01 8.07
CA GLY A 10 -12.61 -1.42 7.97
C GLY A 10 -11.65 -1.96 9.03
N HIS A 11 -11.03 -3.09 8.76
CA HIS A 11 -10.06 -3.75 9.66
C HIS A 11 -10.54 -3.89 11.12
N THR A 12 -11.85 -4.09 11.31
CA THR A 12 -12.51 -4.09 12.62
C THR A 12 -11.88 -5.05 13.61
N TRP A 13 -11.37 -6.20 13.14
CA TRP A 13 -10.67 -7.18 13.97
C TRP A 13 -9.35 -6.62 14.53
N ALA A 14 -8.57 -5.88 13.69
CA ALA A 14 -7.31 -5.29 14.11
C ALA A 14 -7.55 -4.15 15.09
N VAL A 15 -8.53 -3.29 14.80
CA VAL A 15 -8.95 -2.21 15.70
C VAL A 15 -9.42 -2.78 17.03
N ALA A 16 -10.28 -3.80 17.05
CA ALA A 16 -10.77 -4.41 18.29
C ALA A 16 -9.64 -5.08 19.12
N ASN A 17 -8.65 -5.69 18.45
CA ASN A 17 -7.47 -6.25 19.11
C ASN A 17 -6.64 -5.14 19.77
N LEU A 18 -6.33 -4.08 19.03
CA LEU A 18 -5.53 -2.96 19.52
C LEU A 18 -6.26 -2.15 20.61
N ASP A 19 -7.56 -1.96 20.46
CA ASP A 19 -8.39 -1.26 21.46
C ASP A 19 -8.35 -1.98 22.82
N ARG A 20 -8.48 -3.32 22.82
CA ARG A 20 -8.31 -4.14 24.03
C ARG A 20 -6.91 -3.99 24.61
N THR A 21 -5.87 -4.06 23.78
CA THR A 21 -4.47 -3.89 24.20
C THR A 21 -4.23 -2.54 24.87
N VAL A 22 -4.82 -1.46 24.32
CA VAL A 22 -4.75 -0.11 24.90
C VAL A 22 -5.51 -0.02 26.22
N ALA A 23 -6.68 -0.65 26.31
CA ALA A 23 -7.48 -0.71 27.55
C ALA A 23 -6.74 -1.44 28.67
N ASP A 24 -6.12 -2.56 28.36
CA ASP A 24 -5.33 -3.38 29.30
C ASP A 24 -3.99 -2.74 29.68
N GLN A 25 -3.58 -1.65 29.01
CA GLN A 25 -2.30 -0.95 29.19
C GLN A 25 -1.07 -1.89 29.06
N ARG A 26 -1.16 -2.90 28.21
CA ARG A 26 -0.11 -3.90 27.94
C ARG A 26 0.14 -4.03 26.44
N PRO A 27 0.65 -2.98 25.77
CA PRO A 27 1.01 -3.11 24.36
C PRO A 27 2.16 -4.11 24.19
N ALA A 28 2.16 -4.79 23.05
CA ALA A 28 3.35 -5.49 22.61
C ALA A 28 4.47 -4.48 22.35
N HIS A 29 5.71 -4.88 22.60
CA HIS A 29 6.87 -4.03 22.31
C HIS A 29 7.07 -3.79 20.81
N ALA A 30 6.55 -4.69 19.94
CA ALA A 30 6.65 -4.55 18.50
C ALA A 30 5.41 -5.09 17.78
N TYR A 31 4.97 -4.34 16.75
CA TYR A 31 3.89 -4.71 15.84
C TYR A 31 4.40 -4.73 14.41
N LEU A 32 3.97 -5.73 13.63
CA LEU A 32 4.14 -5.77 12.18
C LEU A 32 2.78 -5.60 11.51
N ILE A 33 2.52 -4.43 10.94
CA ILE A 33 1.31 -4.16 10.17
C ILE A 33 1.64 -4.38 8.69
N SER A 34 1.12 -5.44 8.11
CA SER A 34 1.40 -5.82 6.72
C SER A 34 0.15 -5.72 5.84
N GLY A 35 0.37 -5.64 4.53
CA GLY A 35 -0.70 -5.60 3.54
C GLY A 35 -0.43 -4.61 2.39
N PRO A 36 -1.24 -4.61 1.34
CA PRO A 36 -1.02 -3.81 0.14
C PRO A 36 -0.75 -2.33 0.42
N ALA A 37 -0.09 -1.66 -0.52
CA ALA A 37 0.09 -0.20 -0.43
C ALA A 37 -1.27 0.52 -0.37
N GLN A 38 -1.34 1.63 0.38
CA GLN A 38 -2.53 2.48 0.51
C GLN A 38 -3.78 1.78 1.10
N ILE A 39 -3.59 0.68 1.87
CA ILE A 39 -4.68 -0.04 2.53
C ILE A 39 -5.08 0.57 3.89
N GLY A 40 -4.27 1.49 4.42
CA GLY A 40 -4.49 2.12 5.73
C GLY A 40 -3.49 1.73 6.82
N LYS A 41 -2.35 1.09 6.48
CA LYS A 41 -1.31 0.69 7.46
C LYS A 41 -0.83 1.86 8.31
N THR A 42 -0.40 2.96 7.68
CA THR A 42 0.08 4.17 8.38
C THR A 42 -1.02 4.81 9.22
N THR A 43 -2.29 4.80 8.75
CA THR A 43 -3.44 5.31 9.50
C THR A 43 -3.65 4.50 10.78
N LEU A 44 -3.59 3.17 10.69
CA LEU A 44 -3.73 2.29 11.86
C LEU A 44 -2.56 2.47 12.84
N ALA A 45 -1.32 2.54 12.33
CA ALA A 45 -0.13 2.76 13.15
C ALA A 45 -0.19 4.09 13.93
N ARG A 46 -0.56 5.17 13.25
CA ARG A 46 -0.74 6.49 13.88
C ARG A 46 -1.88 6.48 14.89
N ALA A 47 -2.98 5.80 14.59
CA ALA A 47 -4.10 5.65 15.52
C ALA A 47 -3.69 4.88 16.79
N LEU A 48 -2.87 3.83 16.66
CA LEU A 48 -2.31 3.11 17.79
C LEU A 48 -1.41 4.01 18.64
N ALA A 49 -0.46 4.72 18.02
CA ALA A 49 0.43 5.66 18.71
C ALA A 49 -0.36 6.75 19.47
N LEU A 50 -1.45 7.25 18.86
CA LEU A 50 -2.39 8.18 19.45
C LEU A 50 -3.09 7.59 20.68
N ALA A 51 -3.62 6.37 20.57
CA ALA A 51 -4.32 5.70 21.63
C ALA A 51 -3.42 5.38 22.83
N LEU A 52 -2.17 4.96 22.57
CA LEU A 52 -1.17 4.65 23.60
C LEU A 52 -0.80 5.88 24.46
N ASN A 53 -0.70 7.06 23.83
CA ASN A 53 -0.30 8.30 24.49
C ASN A 53 -1.48 9.21 24.85
N CYS A 54 -2.71 8.78 24.59
CA CYS A 54 -3.91 9.54 24.94
C CYS A 54 -4.10 9.63 26.45
N SER A 55 -4.36 10.83 26.97
CA SER A 55 -4.59 11.07 28.39
C SER A 55 -6.03 10.79 28.86
N SER A 56 -6.97 10.51 27.94
CA SER A 56 -8.35 10.18 28.30
C SER A 56 -8.42 8.88 29.09
N PRO A 57 -9.22 8.80 30.17
CA PRO A 57 -9.38 7.57 30.94
C PRO A 57 -10.26 6.52 30.25
N THR A 58 -11.22 6.94 29.42
CA THR A 58 -12.30 6.08 28.91
C THR A 58 -12.23 5.88 27.40
N GLU A 59 -12.00 6.93 26.64
CA GLU A 59 -12.02 6.89 25.17
C GLU A 59 -10.64 7.18 24.61
N ARG A 60 -10.01 6.19 24.00
CA ARG A 60 -8.67 6.31 23.39
C ARG A 60 -8.69 5.80 21.96
N PRO A 61 -8.25 6.65 21.00
CA PRO A 61 -7.86 8.07 21.12
C PRO A 61 -9.06 9.00 21.28
N CYS A 62 -8.96 10.04 22.15
CA CYS A 62 -10.06 11.00 22.34
C CYS A 62 -10.10 12.14 21.31
N GLY A 63 -9.05 12.34 20.53
CA GLY A 63 -8.93 13.40 19.52
C GLY A 63 -8.73 14.83 20.06
N THR A 64 -9.00 15.09 21.34
CA THR A 64 -9.07 16.45 21.93
C THR A 64 -7.96 16.78 22.94
N CYS A 65 -7.33 15.80 23.58
CA CYS A 65 -6.26 16.06 24.54
C CYS A 65 -4.99 16.58 23.86
N ARG A 66 -4.05 17.10 24.66
CA ARG A 66 -2.79 17.66 24.14
C ARG A 66 -2.02 16.67 23.28
N ALA A 67 -1.85 15.43 23.75
CA ALA A 67 -1.14 14.39 23.00
C ALA A 67 -1.83 14.11 21.66
N CYS A 68 -3.16 13.99 21.63
CA CYS A 68 -3.91 13.78 20.39
C CYS A 68 -3.73 14.95 19.39
N ARG A 69 -3.77 16.20 19.86
CA ARG A 69 -3.55 17.38 18.99
C ARG A 69 -2.13 17.44 18.44
N LEU A 70 -1.12 17.18 19.27
CA LEU A 70 0.28 17.15 18.81
C LEU A 70 0.50 16.04 17.80
N MET A 71 -0.06 14.87 18.03
CA MET A 71 0.03 13.73 17.12
C MET A 71 -0.64 14.02 15.77
N THR A 72 -1.83 14.60 15.78
CA THR A 72 -2.55 15.01 14.56
C THR A 72 -1.75 16.05 13.76
N ALA A 73 -1.05 16.95 14.46
CA ALA A 73 -0.16 17.95 13.85
C ALA A 73 1.21 17.36 13.42
N GLY A 74 1.48 16.07 13.68
CA GLY A 74 2.78 15.44 13.39
C GLY A 74 3.95 15.97 14.25
N LYS A 75 3.67 16.52 15.44
CA LYS A 75 4.63 17.22 16.32
C LYS A 75 4.77 16.57 17.70
N HIS A 76 4.28 15.34 17.90
CA HIS A 76 4.40 14.67 19.20
C HIS A 76 5.86 14.25 19.43
N PRO A 77 6.53 14.70 20.53
CA PRO A 77 7.97 14.46 20.73
C PRO A 77 8.33 12.99 20.93
N ASP A 78 7.38 12.19 21.44
CA ASP A 78 7.60 10.77 21.72
C ASP A 78 7.09 9.85 20.58
N VAL A 79 6.74 10.40 19.42
CA VAL A 79 6.31 9.60 18.26
C VAL A 79 7.11 10.01 17.04
N GLN A 80 7.86 9.05 16.52
CA GLN A 80 8.71 9.25 15.33
C GLN A 80 8.19 8.40 14.17
N LEU A 81 8.19 9.02 12.99
CA LEU A 81 7.88 8.34 11.73
C LEU A 81 9.17 8.27 10.92
N ILE A 82 9.61 7.05 10.62
CA ILE A 82 10.84 6.80 9.88
C ILE A 82 10.46 6.25 8.49
N ALA A 83 10.77 7.03 7.46
CA ALA A 83 10.57 6.63 6.07
C ALA A 83 11.93 6.39 5.39
N PRO A 84 11.97 5.61 4.31
CA PRO A 84 13.16 5.45 3.50
C PRO A 84 13.67 6.81 2.97
N GLU A 85 14.99 7.01 2.97
CA GLU A 85 15.64 8.11 2.28
C GLU A 85 15.97 7.68 0.85
N GLY A 86 15.23 8.21 -0.11
CA GLY A 86 15.29 7.75 -1.49
C GLY A 86 14.67 6.35 -1.65
N ARG A 87 15.46 5.37 -2.09
CA ARG A 87 14.95 4.00 -2.37
C ARG A 87 15.17 3.02 -1.23
N SER A 88 15.87 3.37 -0.15
CA SER A 88 16.20 2.44 0.92
C SER A 88 16.18 3.09 2.30
N LEU A 89 15.84 2.28 3.31
CA LEU A 89 15.99 2.64 4.71
C LEU A 89 17.36 2.12 5.18
N LYS A 90 18.24 3.07 5.60
CA LYS A 90 19.63 2.78 5.91
C LYS A 90 19.85 2.49 7.39
N ILE A 91 20.95 1.81 7.69
CA ILE A 91 21.33 1.46 9.06
C ILE A 91 21.43 2.68 9.99
N ASP A 92 21.89 3.83 9.47
CA ASP A 92 22.08 5.03 10.29
C ASP A 92 20.75 5.59 10.81
N GLN A 93 19.65 5.47 10.02
CA GLN A 93 18.31 5.83 10.47
C GLN A 93 17.85 4.95 11.63
N VAL A 94 18.17 3.64 11.59
CA VAL A 94 17.84 2.71 12.68
C VAL A 94 18.68 3.02 13.92
N ARG A 95 19.97 3.28 13.77
CA ARG A 95 20.86 3.63 14.90
C ARG A 95 20.47 4.95 15.57
N ALA A 96 20.12 5.97 14.79
CA ALA A 96 19.62 7.24 15.34
C ALA A 96 18.36 7.00 16.19
N LEU A 97 17.42 6.21 15.67
CA LEU A 97 16.23 5.85 16.41
C LEU A 97 16.55 5.07 17.70
N GLN A 98 17.49 4.13 17.66
CA GLN A 98 17.88 3.35 18.85
C GLN A 98 18.41 4.24 19.97
N HIS A 99 19.17 5.28 19.62
CA HIS A 99 19.63 6.27 20.57
C HIS A 99 18.45 7.01 21.21
N ASP A 100 17.50 7.46 20.40
CA ASP A 100 16.32 8.17 20.89
C ASP A 100 15.41 7.27 21.75
N LEU A 101 15.23 6.01 21.37
CA LEU A 101 14.43 5.05 22.14
C LEU A 101 15.06 4.68 23.49
N ALA A 102 16.37 4.88 23.67
CA ALA A 102 17.03 4.67 24.96
C ALA A 102 16.67 5.75 26.00
N LEU A 103 16.16 6.90 25.56
CA LEU A 103 15.73 7.99 26.43
C LEU A 103 14.30 7.78 26.91
N SER A 104 13.99 8.12 28.15
CA SER A 104 12.63 8.10 28.68
C SER A 104 11.68 8.98 27.85
N PRO A 105 10.36 8.67 27.80
CA PRO A 105 9.39 9.54 27.15
C PRO A 105 9.42 10.96 27.71
N PHE A 106 9.24 11.96 26.84
CA PHE A 106 9.25 13.37 27.23
C PHE A 106 7.94 13.80 27.91
N GLU A 107 6.78 13.47 27.29
CA GLU A 107 5.45 13.79 27.83
C GLU A 107 4.45 12.63 27.69
N GLY A 108 4.73 11.66 26.83
CA GLY A 108 3.89 10.48 26.62
C GLY A 108 4.12 9.38 27.65
N ARG A 109 3.32 8.33 27.56
CA ARG A 109 3.54 7.07 28.30
C ARG A 109 4.54 6.17 27.59
N TYR A 110 4.51 6.20 26.26
CA TYR A 110 5.30 5.36 25.39
C TYR A 110 6.07 6.19 24.36
N ARG A 111 7.30 5.79 24.07
CA ARG A 111 8.01 6.20 22.86
C ARG A 111 7.63 5.26 21.75
N VAL A 112 7.03 5.82 20.69
CA VAL A 112 6.53 5.03 19.55
C VAL A 112 7.36 5.36 18.31
N ALA A 113 7.94 4.33 17.71
CA ALA A 113 8.61 4.44 16.42
C ALA A 113 7.81 3.71 15.36
N ILE A 114 7.48 4.40 14.27
CA ILE A 114 6.73 3.85 13.13
C ILE A 114 7.68 3.83 11.93
N PHE A 115 8.03 2.65 11.47
CA PHE A 115 8.81 2.46 10.24
C PHE A 115 7.88 2.28 9.05
N GLU A 116 7.94 3.21 8.10
CA GLU A 116 7.21 3.08 6.84
C GLU A 116 8.02 2.30 5.81
N GLN A 117 7.34 1.47 5.00
CA GLN A 117 7.95 0.71 3.91
C GLN A 117 9.23 -0.03 4.35
N PHE A 118 9.14 -0.75 5.46
CA PHE A 118 10.32 -1.40 6.05
C PHE A 118 10.91 -2.51 5.17
N GLU A 119 10.17 -3.01 4.19
CA GLU A 119 10.70 -3.86 3.12
C GLU A 119 11.79 -3.18 2.28
N ALA A 120 11.89 -1.85 2.32
CA ALA A 120 12.98 -1.09 1.69
C ALA A 120 14.23 -0.98 2.59
N ALA A 121 14.21 -1.56 3.81
CA ALA A 121 15.36 -1.54 4.69
C ALA A 121 16.46 -2.46 4.18
N THR A 122 17.71 -1.96 4.20
CA THR A 122 18.87 -2.80 3.88
C THR A 122 18.99 -3.93 4.89
N ILE A 123 19.68 -5.01 4.53
CA ILE A 123 19.88 -6.16 5.45
C ILE A 123 20.60 -5.71 6.74
N GLU A 124 21.54 -4.77 6.62
CA GLU A 124 22.25 -4.20 7.78
C GLU A 124 21.30 -3.40 8.68
N ALA A 125 20.36 -2.65 8.09
CA ALA A 125 19.34 -1.92 8.84
C ALA A 125 18.37 -2.86 9.56
N GLN A 126 17.93 -3.92 8.87
CA GLN A 126 17.09 -4.96 9.45
C GLN A 126 17.80 -5.66 10.62
N ASN A 127 19.06 -6.07 10.43
CA ASN A 127 19.88 -6.70 11.51
C ASN A 127 20.09 -5.75 12.69
N ALA A 128 20.34 -4.46 12.45
CA ALA A 128 20.49 -3.49 13.52
C ALA A 128 19.24 -3.39 14.40
N LEU A 129 18.03 -3.50 13.81
CA LEU A 129 16.77 -3.43 14.57
C LEU A 129 16.59 -4.62 15.53
N LEU A 130 17.18 -5.80 15.23
CA LEU A 130 17.00 -7.01 16.04
C LEU A 130 17.39 -6.81 17.50
N LYS A 131 18.46 -6.06 17.78
CA LYS A 131 18.87 -5.76 19.16
C LYS A 131 17.76 -5.08 19.97
N THR A 132 17.06 -4.11 19.36
CA THR A 132 15.96 -3.41 20.04
C THR A 132 14.72 -4.28 20.17
N LEU A 133 14.52 -5.21 19.23
CA LEU A 133 13.40 -6.17 19.31
C LEU A 133 13.63 -7.25 20.38
N GLU A 134 14.89 -7.59 20.68
CA GLU A 134 15.26 -8.59 21.70
C GLU A 134 15.26 -7.99 23.10
N GLU A 135 15.75 -6.77 23.25
CA GLU A 135 15.87 -6.07 24.54
C GLU A 135 15.20 -4.69 24.45
N PRO A 136 13.87 -4.62 24.28
CA PRO A 136 13.15 -3.36 24.14
C PRO A 136 13.08 -2.61 25.47
N PRO A 137 13.31 -1.27 25.51
CA PRO A 137 12.97 -0.48 26.69
C PRO A 137 11.48 -0.62 27.03
N ALA A 138 11.15 -0.70 28.30
CA ALA A 138 9.78 -1.00 28.78
C ALA A 138 8.70 0.00 28.28
N TYR A 139 9.12 1.20 27.91
CA TYR A 139 8.27 2.27 27.38
C TYR A 139 8.35 2.42 25.87
N ALA A 140 9.11 1.58 25.16
CA ALA A 140 9.24 1.65 23.71
C ALA A 140 8.24 0.74 23.01
N VAL A 141 7.60 1.27 21.97
CA VAL A 141 6.73 0.50 21.07
C VAL A 141 7.18 0.72 19.63
N LEU A 142 7.54 -0.36 18.96
CA LEU A 142 7.95 -0.37 17.57
C LEU A 142 6.75 -0.77 16.69
N ILE A 143 6.51 -0.04 15.60
CA ILE A 143 5.49 -0.38 14.62
C ILE A 143 6.16 -0.45 13.25
N VAL A 144 6.25 -1.64 12.70
CA VAL A 144 6.87 -1.91 11.41
C VAL A 144 5.76 -2.04 10.35
N LEU A 145 5.82 -1.23 9.30
CA LEU A 145 4.87 -1.29 8.19
C LEU A 145 5.54 -1.91 6.97
N ALA A 146 4.95 -2.96 6.43
CA ALA A 146 5.45 -3.62 5.23
C ALA A 146 4.32 -3.91 4.24
N ALA A 147 4.59 -3.74 2.95
CA ALA A 147 3.67 -4.19 1.90
C ALA A 147 3.73 -5.70 1.77
N ASP A 148 4.93 -6.25 1.80
CA ASP A 148 5.21 -7.68 1.73
C ASP A 148 6.12 -8.10 2.91
N PRO A 149 5.59 -8.85 3.88
CA PRO A 149 6.38 -9.31 5.02
C PRO A 149 7.45 -10.34 4.63
N GLU A 150 7.32 -11.04 3.48
CA GLU A 150 8.30 -12.04 3.04
C GLU A 150 9.67 -11.42 2.68
N LEU A 151 9.71 -10.11 2.45
CA LEU A 151 10.94 -9.35 2.22
C LEU A 151 11.70 -9.00 3.51
N LEU A 152 11.10 -9.27 4.66
CA LEU A 152 11.70 -9.03 5.96
C LEU A 152 12.43 -10.28 6.48
N LEU A 153 13.44 -10.08 7.32
CA LEU A 153 14.08 -11.18 8.00
C LEU A 153 13.08 -11.95 8.88
N PRO A 154 13.03 -13.29 8.81
CA PRO A 154 12.14 -14.09 9.64
C PRO A 154 12.30 -13.84 11.14
N THR A 155 13.51 -13.43 11.56
CA THR A 155 13.84 -13.07 12.94
C THR A 155 13.14 -11.80 13.41
N ILE A 156 12.81 -10.84 12.51
CA ILE A 156 11.99 -9.68 12.82
C ILE A 156 10.52 -10.09 12.95
N ILE A 157 10.03 -10.85 11.96
CA ILE A 157 8.63 -11.29 11.90
C ILE A 157 8.25 -12.07 13.18
N SER A 158 9.13 -12.97 13.64
CA SER A 158 8.89 -13.80 14.82
C SER A 158 8.82 -13.01 16.15
N ARG A 159 9.38 -11.80 16.19
CA ARG A 159 9.40 -10.92 17.39
C ARG A 159 8.33 -9.85 17.38
N CYS A 160 7.55 -9.76 16.30
CA CYS A 160 6.47 -8.78 16.18
C CYS A 160 5.09 -9.43 16.32
N GLN A 161 4.16 -8.74 16.97
CA GLN A 161 2.75 -9.08 16.86
C GLN A 161 2.27 -8.72 15.45
N GLN A 162 1.87 -9.74 14.68
CA GLN A 162 1.48 -9.55 13.29
C GLN A 162 0.03 -9.09 13.16
N LEU A 163 -0.20 -8.07 12.35
CA LEU A 163 -1.50 -7.49 12.02
C LEU A 163 -1.63 -7.39 10.48
N PRO A 164 -1.97 -8.51 9.80
CA PRO A 164 -2.11 -8.51 8.34
C PRO A 164 -3.42 -7.84 7.93
N LEU A 165 -3.34 -6.68 7.27
CA LEU A 165 -4.50 -5.96 6.73
C LEU A 165 -4.87 -6.53 5.36
N ARG A 166 -6.17 -6.70 5.13
CA ARG A 166 -6.72 -7.21 3.87
C ARG A 166 -7.46 -6.10 3.13
N SER A 167 -7.56 -6.22 1.81
CA SER A 167 -8.38 -5.33 0.98
C SER A 167 -9.81 -5.22 1.53
N LEU A 168 -10.35 -4.01 1.51
CA LEU A 168 -11.73 -3.75 1.86
C LEU A 168 -12.65 -4.26 0.76
N THR A 169 -13.90 -4.54 1.10
CA THR A 169 -14.92 -4.87 0.10
C THR A 169 -15.31 -3.63 -0.71
N LEU A 170 -15.81 -3.83 -1.92
CA LEU A 170 -16.32 -2.72 -2.76
C LEU A 170 -17.35 -1.87 -2.00
N ALA A 171 -18.28 -2.52 -1.30
CA ALA A 171 -19.29 -1.83 -0.51
C ALA A 171 -18.68 -0.94 0.59
N GLN A 172 -17.67 -1.43 1.31
CA GLN A 172 -16.99 -0.65 2.34
C GLN A 172 -16.25 0.57 1.76
N VAL A 173 -15.57 0.41 0.61
CA VAL A 173 -14.88 1.52 -0.06
C VAL A 173 -15.88 2.55 -0.55
N ARG A 174 -16.96 2.12 -1.24
CA ARG A 174 -18.00 3.00 -1.74
C ARG A 174 -18.67 3.79 -0.61
N GLU A 175 -19.10 3.09 0.45
CA GLU A 175 -19.71 3.71 1.62
C GLU A 175 -18.77 4.74 2.26
N ALA A 176 -17.49 4.41 2.41
CA ALA A 176 -16.51 5.32 2.97
C ALA A 176 -16.36 6.58 2.11
N LEU A 177 -16.21 6.44 0.78
CA LEU A 177 -16.06 7.56 -0.15
C LEU A 177 -17.27 8.51 -0.09
N THR A 178 -18.47 7.96 -0.08
CA THR A 178 -19.71 8.77 -0.06
C THR A 178 -19.93 9.44 1.29
N THR A 179 -19.71 8.75 2.40
CA THR A 179 -20.06 9.26 3.74
C THR A 179 -18.99 10.15 4.36
N ARG A 180 -17.70 9.89 4.10
CA ARG A 180 -16.59 10.65 4.72
C ARG A 180 -15.93 11.66 3.79
N TRP A 181 -15.94 11.43 2.50
CA TRP A 181 -15.31 12.32 1.51
C TRP A 181 -16.30 13.00 0.58
N ASN A 182 -17.61 12.76 0.75
CA ASN A 182 -18.68 13.32 -0.06
C ASN A 182 -18.48 13.12 -1.58
N VAL A 183 -17.88 11.97 -1.97
CA VAL A 183 -17.70 11.63 -3.38
C VAL A 183 -19.05 11.23 -3.98
N ASP A 184 -19.35 11.76 -5.17
CA ASP A 184 -20.56 11.42 -5.91
C ASP A 184 -20.69 9.89 -6.15
N GLY A 185 -21.93 9.37 -6.12
CA GLY A 185 -22.21 7.94 -6.16
C GLY A 185 -21.60 7.20 -7.34
N PRO A 186 -21.78 7.65 -8.60
CA PRO A 186 -21.16 7.03 -9.76
C PRO A 186 -19.64 7.02 -9.72
N LEU A 187 -19.01 8.12 -9.28
CA LEU A 187 -17.56 8.19 -9.11
C LEU A 187 -17.08 7.30 -7.96
N ALA A 188 -17.80 7.26 -6.85
CA ALA A 188 -17.48 6.41 -5.71
C ALA A 188 -17.55 4.92 -6.10
N ASP A 189 -18.51 4.52 -6.92
CA ASP A 189 -18.63 3.15 -7.43
C ASP A 189 -17.46 2.79 -8.34
N LEU A 190 -17.13 3.65 -9.29
CA LEU A 190 -15.95 3.49 -10.15
C LEU A 190 -14.66 3.34 -9.34
N LEU A 191 -14.42 4.27 -8.41
CA LEU A 191 -13.19 4.26 -7.58
C LEU A 191 -13.12 3.04 -6.66
N ALA A 192 -14.26 2.56 -6.16
CA ALA A 192 -14.30 1.33 -5.37
C ALA A 192 -13.80 0.13 -6.16
N HIS A 193 -14.23 -0.03 -7.42
CA HIS A 193 -13.75 -1.10 -8.31
C HIS A 193 -12.26 -0.93 -8.63
N LEU A 194 -11.86 0.26 -9.10
CA LEU A 194 -10.48 0.55 -9.51
C LEU A 194 -9.48 0.39 -8.37
N SER A 195 -9.89 0.66 -7.13
CA SER A 195 -9.00 0.58 -5.97
C SER A 195 -8.58 -0.85 -5.62
N GLY A 196 -9.35 -1.86 -6.00
CA GLY A 196 -9.15 -3.23 -5.51
C GLY A 196 -9.18 -3.33 -3.98
N GLY A 197 -10.01 -2.50 -3.32
CA GLY A 197 -10.15 -2.44 -1.87
C GLY A 197 -9.09 -1.60 -1.14
N ARG A 198 -8.24 -0.86 -1.88
CA ARG A 198 -7.22 0.06 -1.32
C ARG A 198 -7.83 1.45 -1.13
N LEU A 199 -8.48 1.66 0.00
CA LEU A 199 -9.21 2.90 0.29
C LEU A 199 -8.34 4.15 0.15
N GLY A 200 -7.08 4.10 0.58
CA GLY A 200 -6.16 5.24 0.45
C GLY A 200 -5.97 5.65 -1.01
N TRP A 201 -5.84 4.68 -1.93
CA TRP A 201 -5.78 4.95 -3.36
C TRP A 201 -7.07 5.59 -3.88
N ALA A 202 -8.23 5.05 -3.47
CA ALA A 202 -9.52 5.59 -3.89
C ALA A 202 -9.73 7.04 -3.45
N VAL A 203 -9.33 7.37 -2.21
CA VAL A 203 -9.40 8.74 -1.67
C VAL A 203 -8.47 9.68 -2.44
N THR A 204 -7.22 9.26 -2.70
CA THR A 204 -6.27 10.07 -3.47
C THR A 204 -6.78 10.32 -4.89
N ALA A 205 -7.32 9.30 -5.56
CA ALA A 205 -7.87 9.44 -6.90
C ALA A 205 -9.16 10.29 -6.95
N ALA A 206 -9.95 10.32 -5.86
CA ALA A 206 -11.10 11.23 -5.75
C ALA A 206 -10.68 12.70 -5.59
N GLN A 207 -9.52 12.95 -4.96
CA GLN A 207 -9.00 14.30 -4.71
C GLN A 207 -8.14 14.83 -5.86
N ASP A 208 -7.55 13.94 -6.65
CA ASP A 208 -6.68 14.30 -7.78
C ASP A 208 -7.15 13.62 -9.08
N PRO A 209 -7.93 14.33 -9.92
CA PRO A 209 -8.42 13.83 -11.19
C PRO A 209 -7.32 13.39 -12.17
N SER A 210 -6.11 13.95 -12.04
CA SER A 210 -4.98 13.61 -12.92
C SER A 210 -4.60 12.14 -12.86
N ILE A 211 -4.92 11.45 -11.76
CA ILE A 211 -4.70 10.00 -11.60
C ILE A 211 -5.57 9.21 -12.57
N LEU A 212 -6.84 9.57 -12.72
CA LEU A 212 -7.75 8.91 -13.66
C LEU A 212 -7.41 9.26 -15.11
N GLU A 213 -6.97 10.49 -15.37
CA GLU A 213 -6.49 10.92 -16.70
C GLU A 213 -5.24 10.12 -17.11
N ALA A 214 -4.23 10.05 -16.24
CA ALA A 214 -3.02 9.27 -16.48
C ALA A 214 -3.33 7.78 -16.71
N ARG A 215 -4.28 7.22 -15.94
CA ARG A 215 -4.76 5.86 -16.13
C ARG A 215 -5.38 5.67 -17.53
N THR A 216 -6.23 6.60 -17.95
CA THR A 216 -6.89 6.56 -19.25
C THR A 216 -5.85 6.54 -20.37
N VAL A 217 -4.88 7.45 -20.34
CA VAL A 217 -3.77 7.50 -21.30
C VAL A 217 -2.99 6.17 -21.33
N ALA A 218 -2.67 5.60 -20.18
CA ALA A 218 -1.89 4.36 -20.11
C ALA A 218 -2.66 3.14 -20.64
N LEU A 219 -4.00 3.10 -20.54
CA LEU A 219 -4.83 2.05 -21.13
C LEU A 219 -5.02 2.23 -22.63
N ASP A 220 -5.17 3.47 -23.11
CA ASP A 220 -5.26 3.78 -24.53
C ASP A 220 -3.92 3.50 -25.24
N ASP A 221 -2.80 3.79 -24.57
CA ASP A 221 -1.47 3.38 -25.04
C ASP A 221 -1.34 1.85 -25.14
N LEU A 222 -1.79 1.10 -24.14
CA LEU A 222 -1.79 -0.37 -24.19
C LEU A 222 -2.56 -0.87 -25.41
N ALA A 223 -3.80 -0.37 -25.60
CA ALA A 223 -4.62 -0.76 -26.75
C ALA A 223 -3.91 -0.52 -28.08
N ARG A 224 -3.28 0.64 -28.24
CA ARG A 224 -2.48 0.99 -29.42
C ARG A 224 -1.27 0.06 -29.60
N LEU A 225 -0.57 -0.26 -28.51
CA LEU A 225 0.64 -1.09 -28.53
C LEU A 225 0.35 -2.54 -28.91
N LEU A 226 -0.84 -3.06 -28.66
CA LEU A 226 -1.22 -4.43 -29.03
C LEU A 226 -1.24 -4.64 -30.55
N SER A 227 -1.49 -3.59 -31.37
CA SER A 227 -1.43 -3.63 -32.82
C SER A 227 -0.14 -3.02 -33.42
N ALA A 228 0.71 -2.43 -32.58
CA ALA A 228 1.91 -1.72 -33.01
C ALA A 228 3.06 -2.66 -33.39
N ASP A 229 3.93 -2.20 -34.29
CA ASP A 229 5.18 -2.87 -34.62
C ASP A 229 6.23 -2.74 -33.48
N ARG A 230 7.35 -3.45 -33.65
CA ARG A 230 8.43 -3.45 -32.64
C ARG A 230 9.06 -2.09 -32.45
N VAL A 231 9.17 -1.28 -33.50
CA VAL A 231 9.80 0.04 -33.44
C VAL A 231 8.97 0.97 -32.56
N ALA A 232 7.66 1.00 -32.78
CA ALA A 232 6.73 1.79 -31.97
C ALA A 232 6.70 1.32 -30.49
N ARG A 233 6.76 0.01 -30.24
CA ARG A 233 6.84 -0.55 -28.89
C ARG A 233 8.11 -0.12 -28.16
N PHE A 234 9.27 -0.15 -28.81
CA PHE A 234 10.53 0.29 -28.20
C PHE A 234 10.58 1.81 -27.97
N ALA A 235 10.05 2.59 -28.92
CA ALA A 235 9.92 4.04 -28.74
C ALA A 235 9.06 4.40 -27.52
N TYR A 236 7.97 3.65 -27.29
CA TYR A 236 7.14 3.81 -26.11
C TYR A 236 7.89 3.45 -24.82
N ALA A 237 8.60 2.32 -24.79
CA ALA A 237 9.41 1.91 -23.64
C ALA A 237 10.42 3.00 -23.25
N GLU A 238 11.13 3.56 -24.24
CA GLU A 238 12.06 4.66 -24.00
C GLU A 238 11.37 5.91 -23.46
N ALA A 239 10.24 6.32 -24.04
CA ALA A 239 9.50 7.50 -23.61
C ALA A 239 8.94 7.37 -22.19
N LEU A 240 8.38 6.20 -21.84
CA LEU A 240 7.81 5.91 -20.53
C LEU A 240 8.87 5.94 -19.43
N THR A 241 10.06 5.41 -19.70
CA THR A 241 11.12 5.22 -18.70
C THR A 241 12.04 6.42 -18.51
N LYS A 242 11.87 7.49 -19.29
CA LYS A 242 12.56 8.77 -19.08
C LYS A 242 12.16 9.47 -17.77
N LYS A 243 10.99 9.15 -17.20
CA LYS A 243 10.47 9.67 -15.93
C LYS A 243 10.25 8.51 -14.96
N ASP A 244 11.05 8.45 -13.91
CA ASP A 244 11.34 7.29 -13.07
C ASP A 244 10.15 6.49 -12.47
N ASP A 245 9.00 7.09 -12.18
CA ASP A 245 7.92 6.38 -11.47
C ASP A 245 6.77 5.86 -12.34
N ARG A 246 6.71 6.24 -13.61
CA ARG A 246 5.58 5.88 -14.48
C ARG A 246 5.55 4.41 -14.86
N ALA A 247 6.69 3.79 -15.06
CA ALA A 247 6.78 2.40 -15.51
C ALA A 247 6.09 1.46 -14.53
N ARG A 248 6.35 1.61 -13.22
CA ARG A 248 5.75 0.78 -12.18
C ARG A 248 4.23 0.93 -12.13
N ALA A 249 3.72 2.16 -12.09
CA ALA A 249 2.27 2.43 -12.05
C ALA A 249 1.56 1.89 -13.31
N THR A 250 2.21 2.03 -14.48
CA THR A 250 1.70 1.49 -15.75
C THR A 250 1.63 -0.04 -15.71
N LEU A 251 2.67 -0.72 -15.18
CA LEU A 251 2.72 -2.18 -15.08
C LEU A 251 1.66 -2.72 -14.11
N ASP A 252 1.46 -2.08 -12.95
CA ASP A 252 0.41 -2.45 -12.01
C ASP A 252 -0.98 -2.33 -12.65
N LEU A 253 -1.21 -1.25 -13.40
CA LEU A 253 -2.44 -1.04 -14.14
C LEU A 253 -2.65 -2.11 -15.23
N TRP A 254 -1.62 -2.37 -16.06
CA TRP A 254 -1.71 -3.36 -17.13
C TRP A 254 -1.89 -4.78 -16.59
N ARG A 255 -1.34 -5.11 -15.42
CA ARG A 255 -1.58 -6.38 -14.75
C ARG A 255 -3.04 -6.55 -14.37
N THR A 256 -3.70 -5.51 -13.83
CA THR A 256 -5.13 -5.55 -13.52
C THR A 256 -6.00 -5.63 -14.79
N TRP A 257 -5.58 -4.95 -15.85
CA TRP A 257 -6.23 -5.04 -17.16
C TRP A 257 -6.21 -6.47 -17.72
N TRP A 258 -5.05 -7.10 -17.76
CA TRP A 258 -4.89 -8.46 -18.26
C TRP A 258 -5.62 -9.49 -17.39
N ARG A 259 -5.70 -9.27 -16.07
CA ARG A 259 -6.56 -10.07 -15.21
C ARG A 259 -8.02 -9.97 -15.65
N ASP A 260 -8.52 -8.79 -15.93
CA ASP A 260 -9.90 -8.59 -16.36
C ASP A 260 -10.15 -9.20 -17.73
N VAL A 261 -9.20 -9.12 -18.67
CA VAL A 261 -9.27 -9.82 -19.95
C VAL A 261 -9.30 -11.33 -19.76
N LEU A 262 -8.50 -11.87 -18.86
CA LEU A 262 -8.50 -13.29 -18.50
C LEU A 262 -9.88 -13.73 -17.96
N LEU A 263 -10.46 -12.97 -17.05
CA LEU A 263 -11.79 -13.27 -16.50
C LEU A 263 -12.85 -13.30 -17.61
N ALA A 264 -12.83 -12.31 -18.50
CA ALA A 264 -13.76 -12.24 -19.62
C ALA A 264 -13.57 -13.39 -20.61
N ALA A 265 -12.31 -13.73 -20.97
CA ALA A 265 -11.98 -14.83 -21.88
C ALA A 265 -12.33 -16.21 -21.31
N SER A 266 -12.32 -16.34 -19.98
CA SER A 266 -12.68 -17.57 -19.27
C SER A 266 -14.19 -17.69 -18.97
N GLY A 267 -15.01 -16.69 -19.34
CA GLY A 267 -16.44 -16.67 -19.02
C GLY A 267 -16.73 -16.59 -17.52
N SER A 268 -15.80 -16.05 -16.72
CA SER A 268 -15.96 -15.90 -15.26
C SER A 268 -17.01 -14.84 -14.92
N ALA A 269 -17.84 -15.12 -13.92
CA ALA A 269 -18.80 -14.16 -13.35
C ALA A 269 -18.16 -13.19 -12.34
N ALA A 270 -16.85 -13.27 -12.11
CA ALA A 270 -16.16 -12.37 -11.17
C ALA A 270 -16.19 -10.94 -11.69
N GLU A 271 -16.33 -9.99 -10.75
CA GLU A 271 -16.39 -8.57 -11.07
C GLU A 271 -15.05 -8.07 -11.62
N LEU A 272 -15.15 -7.23 -12.66
CA LEU A 272 -14.00 -6.56 -13.26
C LEU A 272 -13.55 -5.40 -12.37
N VAL A 273 -12.25 -5.17 -12.35
CA VAL A 273 -11.67 -3.96 -11.73
C VAL A 273 -11.90 -2.74 -12.64
N ASN A 274 -11.67 -2.91 -13.94
CA ASN A 274 -11.76 -1.83 -14.93
C ASN A 274 -13.19 -1.75 -15.53
N ILE A 275 -14.19 -1.44 -14.70
CA ILE A 275 -15.61 -1.46 -15.10
C ILE A 275 -15.95 -0.42 -16.16
N ASP A 276 -15.26 0.74 -16.15
CA ASP A 276 -15.41 1.81 -17.15
C ASP A 276 -14.90 1.41 -18.55
N ARG A 277 -14.17 0.33 -18.65
CA ARG A 277 -13.64 -0.24 -19.90
C ARG A 277 -14.16 -1.64 -20.18
N ALA A 278 -15.24 -2.06 -19.53
CA ALA A 278 -15.76 -3.42 -19.61
C ALA A 278 -16.04 -3.87 -21.06
N ASP A 279 -16.56 -2.99 -21.91
CA ASP A 279 -16.85 -3.31 -23.30
C ASP A 279 -15.57 -3.51 -24.13
N HIS A 280 -14.53 -2.70 -23.90
CA HIS A 280 -13.22 -2.90 -24.53
C HIS A 280 -12.58 -4.22 -24.09
N ILE A 281 -12.68 -4.56 -22.80
CA ILE A 281 -12.17 -5.82 -22.25
C ILE A 281 -12.88 -7.00 -22.88
N ARG A 282 -14.22 -6.97 -22.97
CA ARG A 282 -15.01 -8.04 -23.60
C ARG A 282 -14.70 -8.18 -25.10
N ALA A 283 -14.52 -7.06 -25.81
CA ALA A 283 -14.13 -7.07 -27.20
C ALA A 283 -12.75 -7.73 -27.39
N LEU A 284 -11.78 -7.34 -26.57
CA LEU A 284 -10.42 -7.90 -26.59
C LEU A 284 -10.42 -9.40 -26.27
N ALA A 285 -11.21 -9.84 -25.29
CA ALA A 285 -11.34 -11.23 -24.89
C ALA A 285 -11.90 -12.18 -25.99
N ARG A 286 -12.45 -11.64 -27.08
CA ARG A 286 -12.86 -12.45 -28.26
C ARG A 286 -11.68 -12.79 -29.16
N HIS A 287 -10.58 -12.04 -29.06
CA HIS A 287 -9.38 -12.18 -29.90
C HIS A 287 -8.18 -12.73 -29.14
N VAL A 288 -8.26 -12.81 -27.82
CA VAL A 288 -7.18 -13.26 -26.92
C VAL A 288 -7.68 -14.46 -26.12
N SER A 289 -6.93 -15.57 -26.18
CA SER A 289 -7.26 -16.75 -25.37
C SER A 289 -6.94 -16.51 -23.88
N ALA A 290 -7.59 -17.29 -22.99
CA ALA A 290 -7.27 -17.25 -21.55
C ALA A 290 -5.78 -17.49 -21.29
N THR A 291 -5.14 -18.41 -22.03
CA THR A 291 -3.69 -18.67 -21.91
C THR A 291 -2.84 -17.45 -22.27
N GLN A 292 -3.20 -16.73 -23.34
CA GLN A 292 -2.49 -15.51 -23.73
C GLN A 292 -2.67 -14.38 -22.69
N ALA A 293 -3.88 -14.23 -22.16
CA ALA A 293 -4.18 -13.24 -21.12
C ALA A 293 -3.40 -13.56 -19.82
N THR A 294 -3.33 -14.85 -19.42
CA THR A 294 -2.51 -15.28 -18.28
C THR A 294 -1.04 -14.96 -18.51
N ALA A 295 -0.48 -15.33 -19.65
CA ALA A 295 0.93 -15.05 -19.98
C ALA A 295 1.25 -13.56 -19.93
N ALA A 296 0.35 -12.70 -20.44
CA ALA A 296 0.51 -11.24 -20.40
C ALA A 296 0.44 -10.69 -18.95
N ALA A 297 -0.48 -11.19 -18.12
CA ALA A 297 -0.57 -10.79 -16.71
C ALA A 297 0.69 -11.21 -15.93
N GLU A 298 1.18 -12.44 -16.16
CA GLU A 298 2.43 -12.93 -15.58
C GLU A 298 3.66 -12.15 -16.06
N ALA A 299 3.71 -11.78 -17.35
CA ALA A 299 4.78 -10.94 -17.88
C ALA A 299 4.82 -9.57 -17.18
N CYS A 300 3.67 -8.93 -16.93
CA CYS A 300 3.60 -7.72 -16.12
C CYS A 300 4.09 -7.96 -14.69
N GLY A 301 3.72 -9.10 -14.06
CA GLY A 301 4.20 -9.47 -12.74
C GLY A 301 5.72 -9.67 -12.68
N ARG A 302 6.30 -10.37 -13.67
CA ARG A 302 7.76 -10.52 -13.80
C ARG A 302 8.47 -9.18 -13.98
N ALA A 303 7.90 -8.29 -14.80
CA ALA A 303 8.46 -6.96 -15.02
C ALA A 303 8.48 -6.13 -13.72
N LEU A 304 7.41 -6.14 -12.93
CA LEU A 304 7.35 -5.50 -11.61
C LEU A 304 8.41 -6.05 -10.66
N TRP A 305 8.54 -7.39 -10.59
CA TRP A 305 9.55 -8.06 -9.77
C TRP A 305 10.99 -7.68 -10.16
N GLN A 306 11.25 -7.51 -11.46
CA GLN A 306 12.56 -7.06 -11.96
C GLN A 306 12.85 -5.60 -11.59
N LEU A 307 11.85 -4.70 -11.69
CA LEU A 307 12.00 -3.31 -11.26
C LEU A 307 12.30 -3.19 -9.76
N ASP A 308 11.68 -4.03 -8.93
CA ASP A 308 11.94 -4.07 -7.49
C ASP A 308 13.37 -4.47 -7.15
N ARG A 309 14.04 -5.20 -8.06
CA ARG A 309 15.45 -5.60 -7.95
C ARG A 309 16.41 -4.71 -8.73
N SER A 310 16.01 -3.47 -8.97
CA SER A 310 16.84 -2.44 -9.61
C SER A 310 17.30 -2.78 -11.04
N ALA A 311 16.55 -3.62 -11.77
CA ALA A 311 16.79 -3.83 -13.17
C ALA A 311 16.54 -2.53 -13.97
N THR A 312 17.21 -2.37 -15.11
CA THR A 312 17.06 -1.22 -15.97
C THR A 312 15.64 -1.13 -16.52
N ALA A 313 14.87 -0.14 -16.08
CA ALA A 313 13.43 0.00 -16.39
C ALA A 313 13.14 -0.05 -17.90
N ARG A 314 13.99 0.56 -18.73
CA ARG A 314 13.86 0.53 -20.20
C ARG A 314 13.91 -0.91 -20.73
N LEU A 315 14.93 -1.69 -20.35
CA LEU A 315 15.06 -3.07 -20.82
C LEU A 315 13.90 -3.95 -20.35
N VAL A 316 13.46 -3.76 -19.11
CA VAL A 316 12.29 -4.47 -18.55
C VAL A 316 11.05 -4.19 -19.40
N MET A 317 10.80 -2.93 -19.75
CA MET A 317 9.65 -2.54 -20.57
C MET A 317 9.77 -3.04 -22.01
N GLU A 318 10.96 -3.00 -22.62
CA GLU A 318 11.21 -3.52 -23.97
C GLU A 318 10.91 -5.02 -24.05
N VAL A 319 11.39 -5.80 -23.08
CA VAL A 319 11.13 -7.25 -23.01
C VAL A 319 9.64 -7.53 -22.79
N LEU A 320 9.01 -6.85 -21.84
CA LEU A 320 7.56 -7.00 -21.62
C LEU A 320 6.77 -6.74 -22.91
N LEU A 321 7.05 -5.65 -23.61
CA LEU A 321 6.31 -5.28 -24.81
C LEU A 321 6.50 -6.29 -25.98
N LEU A 322 7.61 -7.06 -25.98
CA LEU A 322 7.79 -8.18 -26.92
C LEU A 322 6.96 -9.41 -26.50
N ASP A 323 6.77 -9.62 -25.19
CA ASP A 323 6.00 -10.75 -24.64
C ASP A 323 4.48 -10.53 -24.77
N LEU A 324 4.00 -9.27 -24.93
CA LEU A 324 2.59 -8.98 -25.10
C LEU A 324 2.04 -9.48 -26.44
N PRO A 325 0.81 -10.01 -26.50
CA PRO A 325 0.21 -10.49 -27.72
C PRO A 325 0.12 -9.40 -28.79
N VAL A 326 0.28 -9.79 -30.06
CA VAL A 326 0.03 -8.92 -31.21
C VAL A 326 -1.37 -9.22 -31.74
N ILE A 327 -2.22 -8.22 -31.73
CA ILE A 327 -3.59 -8.33 -32.22
C ILE A 327 -3.61 -7.66 -33.59
N LYS A 328 -3.81 -8.47 -34.61
CA LYS A 328 -4.04 -7.95 -35.97
C LYS A 328 -5.46 -7.38 -36.03
N ALA A 329 -5.57 -6.11 -36.43
CA ALA A 329 -6.84 -5.46 -36.70
C ALA A 329 -7.63 -6.19 -37.78
#